data_8f3d1252c3720fe9bf9072f0675a7668
#
_entry.id   8f3d1252c3720fe9bf9072f0675a7668
#
_cell.length_a   1.000
_cell.length_b   1.000
_cell.length_c   1.000
_cell.angle_alpha   90.00
_cell.angle_beta   90.00
_cell.angle_gamma   90.00
#
_symmetry.space_group_name_H-M   'P 1'
#
loop_
_entity.id
_entity.type
_entity.pdbx_description
1 polymer ?
#
loop_
_entity_poly.entity_id
_entity_poly.type
_entity_poly.pdbx_seq_one_letter_code
_entity_poly.pdbx_strand_id
1 'polypeptide(L)'
;MTYLGIMRPEDILKPTPAGLCSGIGGFHIDPVRPVDKALITHGHSDHARPGHGAVLATQETLDMMRLRYGENFAGTTQAIAYGDRLKLGKTEVSFHPAGHVLGSAQICVAANGTRVVASGDYKDVADPTCMPFELIQCDAFITEATFGLPVFRHGDPGAEIAKLLRSVALFPERGHLVGAYSLGKAQRVIALIRAAGYDRPIYLHGAMESITNYYVSRGIDLGELRAVRDTKKAELAGAIALCPPSSLQDRWTRRFPDPVSAFASGWMRVRARARQRGVELPMVISDHADWDGLCATVAATGASQIWVTHGAEEALVHWCTLRGLEARPLNIVGYGEEDEGAAEVTEAEA
;
A
#
# COMPACT_ATOMS: atom_id res chain seq x y z
N MET A 1 -0.53 -4.12 46.85
CA MET A 1 -0.10 -3.83 45.47
C MET A 1 -0.17 -5.12 44.70
N THR A 2 -1.21 -5.29 43.87
CA THR A 2 -1.33 -6.47 43.00
C THR A 2 -0.29 -6.30 41.91
N TYR A 3 0.68 -7.17 41.83
CA TYR A 3 1.58 -7.28 40.66
C TYR A 3 0.70 -7.59 39.45
N LEU A 4 0.34 -6.58 38.68
CA LEU A 4 -0.18 -6.76 37.34
C LEU A 4 1.00 -7.33 36.52
N GLY A 5 1.04 -8.65 36.32
CA GLY A 5 2.05 -9.30 35.50
C GLY A 5 2.06 -8.67 34.09
N ILE A 6 3.23 -8.49 33.52
CA ILE A 6 3.43 -8.07 32.13
C ILE A 6 2.58 -9.01 31.24
N MET A 7 1.70 -8.43 30.42
CA MET A 7 0.82 -9.19 29.54
C MET A 7 1.64 -9.69 28.35
N ARG A 8 1.44 -10.94 27.93
CA ARG A 8 2.12 -11.45 26.75
C ARG A 8 1.51 -10.84 25.47
N PRO A 9 2.29 -10.58 24.41
CA PRO A 9 1.78 -10.05 23.16
C PRO A 9 0.60 -10.84 22.57
N GLU A 10 0.61 -12.20 22.68
CA GLU A 10 -0.44 -13.09 22.19
C GLU A 10 -1.79 -12.95 22.94
N ASP A 11 -1.75 -12.44 24.16
CA ASP A 11 -2.94 -12.15 24.95
C ASP A 11 -3.59 -10.81 24.50
N ILE A 12 -2.83 -9.95 23.82
CA ILE A 12 -3.29 -8.67 23.26
C ILE A 12 -3.81 -8.84 21.83
N LEU A 13 -3.00 -9.42 20.93
CA LEU A 13 -3.36 -9.71 19.54
C LEU A 13 -3.03 -11.16 19.22
N LYS A 14 -3.91 -11.81 18.46
CA LYS A 14 -3.73 -13.20 17.98
C LYS A 14 -4.39 -13.39 16.61
N PRO A 15 -3.82 -14.26 15.76
CA PRO A 15 -4.45 -14.62 14.50
C PRO A 15 -5.73 -15.44 14.77
N THR A 16 -6.75 -15.20 13.94
CA THR A 16 -8.02 -15.94 13.88
C THR A 16 -8.39 -16.17 12.42
N PRO A 17 -9.39 -17.02 12.12
CA PRO A 17 -9.89 -17.16 10.76
C PRO A 17 -10.52 -15.88 10.17
N ALA A 18 -10.79 -14.87 10.98
CA ALA A 18 -11.30 -13.57 10.51
C ALA A 18 -10.20 -12.52 10.32
N GLY A 19 -8.96 -12.81 10.69
CA GLY A 19 -7.84 -11.90 10.69
C GLY A 19 -7.23 -11.73 12.09
N LEU A 20 -6.45 -10.70 12.30
CA LEU A 20 -5.79 -10.40 13.58
C LEU A 20 -6.81 -9.85 14.59
N CYS A 21 -6.94 -10.49 15.76
CA CYS A 21 -7.99 -10.21 16.74
C CYS A 21 -7.43 -9.80 18.09
N SER A 22 -7.99 -8.74 18.68
CA SER A 22 -7.86 -8.40 20.10
C SER A 22 -9.12 -8.81 20.87
N GLY A 23 -9.08 -9.97 21.52
CA GLY A 23 -10.23 -10.42 22.34
C GLY A 23 -10.51 -9.50 23.54
N ILE A 24 -9.46 -8.95 24.17
CA ILE A 24 -9.59 -8.02 25.29
C ILE A 24 -9.98 -6.60 24.86
N GLY A 25 -9.71 -6.22 23.59
CA GLY A 25 -10.13 -4.98 22.96
C GLY A 25 -11.50 -5.05 22.30
N GLY A 26 -11.92 -6.25 21.90
CA GLY A 26 -13.19 -6.52 21.21
C GLY A 26 -13.20 -6.01 19.76
N PHE A 27 -12.09 -6.17 19.01
CA PHE A 27 -11.96 -5.75 17.63
C PHE A 27 -11.03 -6.67 16.82
N HIS A 28 -11.05 -6.51 15.50
CA HIS A 28 -10.08 -7.11 14.57
C HIS A 28 -9.31 -6.02 13.83
N ILE A 29 -8.09 -6.32 13.39
CA ILE A 29 -7.30 -5.49 12.49
C ILE A 29 -7.35 -6.14 11.11
N ASP A 30 -7.66 -5.35 10.07
CA ASP A 30 -7.80 -5.74 8.67
C ASP A 30 -8.51 -7.09 8.47
N PRO A 31 -9.75 -7.24 8.96
CA PRO A 31 -10.42 -8.52 8.92
C PRO A 31 -10.81 -8.93 7.50
N VAL A 32 -10.56 -10.20 7.16
CA VAL A 32 -10.82 -10.77 5.83
C VAL A 32 -12.31 -11.11 5.58
N ARG A 33 -13.17 -10.94 6.57
CA ARG A 33 -14.63 -11.14 6.50
C ARG A 33 -15.33 -10.20 7.49
N PRO A 34 -16.66 -9.95 7.33
CA PRO A 34 -17.41 -9.07 8.21
C PRO A 34 -17.25 -9.44 9.70
N VAL A 35 -16.99 -8.42 10.52
CA VAL A 35 -16.88 -8.50 11.99
C VAL A 35 -17.62 -7.31 12.63
N ASP A 36 -17.88 -7.39 13.94
CA ASP A 36 -18.58 -6.30 14.65
C ASP A 36 -17.76 -5.01 14.64
N LYS A 37 -16.43 -5.09 14.90
CA LYS A 37 -15.52 -3.93 14.93
C LYS A 37 -14.23 -4.25 14.20
N ALA A 38 -13.93 -3.45 13.18
CA ALA A 38 -12.71 -3.51 12.38
C ALA A 38 -11.88 -2.23 12.56
N LEU A 39 -10.59 -2.39 12.77
CA LEU A 39 -9.58 -1.35 12.64
C LEU A 39 -8.87 -1.58 11.31
N ILE A 40 -8.81 -0.57 10.44
CA ILE A 40 -8.28 -0.72 9.09
C ILE A 40 -6.99 0.08 8.97
N THR A 41 -5.92 -0.59 8.53
CA THR A 41 -4.60 0.00 8.38
C THR A 41 -4.52 0.94 7.17
N HIS A 42 -5.06 0.54 6.01
CA HIS A 42 -5.03 1.35 4.79
C HIS A 42 -6.11 0.93 3.78
N GLY A 43 -6.26 1.68 2.70
CA GLY A 43 -7.39 1.57 1.77
C GLY A 43 -7.28 0.50 0.67
N HIS A 44 -6.27 -0.38 0.62
CA HIS A 44 -6.22 -1.47 -0.35
C HIS A 44 -7.29 -2.52 -0.06
N SER A 45 -7.79 -3.21 -1.11
CA SER A 45 -8.98 -4.06 -1.03
C SER A 45 -8.80 -5.34 -0.21
N ASP A 46 -7.60 -5.83 -0.08
CA ASP A 46 -7.25 -7.00 0.73
C ASP A 46 -7.22 -6.67 2.24
N HIS A 47 -7.00 -5.41 2.61
CA HIS A 47 -7.07 -4.90 3.99
C HIS A 47 -8.42 -4.25 4.32
N ALA A 48 -8.91 -3.33 3.46
CA ALA A 48 -10.11 -2.53 3.67
C ALA A 48 -11.35 -3.18 3.07
N ARG A 49 -11.82 -4.27 3.64
CA ARG A 49 -13.03 -4.97 3.17
C ARG A 49 -14.31 -4.32 3.72
N PRO A 50 -15.41 -4.32 2.97
CA PRO A 50 -16.70 -3.76 3.43
C PRO A 50 -17.48 -4.76 4.30
N GLY A 51 -18.59 -4.27 4.89
CA GLY A 51 -19.58 -5.11 5.58
C GLY A 51 -19.37 -5.27 7.10
N HIS A 52 -18.44 -4.52 7.69
CA HIS A 52 -18.23 -4.54 9.15
C HIS A 52 -19.30 -3.74 9.89
N GLY A 53 -19.61 -4.13 11.13
CA GLY A 53 -20.54 -3.38 11.99
C GLY A 53 -20.04 -1.97 12.33
N ALA A 54 -18.76 -1.84 12.65
CA ALA A 54 -18.10 -0.55 12.89
C ALA A 54 -16.69 -0.58 12.32
N VAL A 55 -16.25 0.53 11.71
CA VAL A 55 -14.88 0.72 11.18
C VAL A 55 -14.23 1.92 11.83
N LEU A 56 -13.02 1.72 12.37
CA LEU A 56 -12.11 2.75 12.84
C LEU A 56 -10.88 2.78 11.93
N ALA A 57 -10.58 3.92 11.32
CA ALA A 57 -9.41 4.12 10.47
C ALA A 57 -9.07 5.63 10.38
N THR A 58 -8.00 5.97 9.67
CA THR A 58 -7.75 7.37 9.31
C THR A 58 -8.87 7.90 8.41
N GLN A 59 -9.06 9.22 8.37
CA GLN A 59 -10.11 9.82 7.52
C GLN A 59 -9.89 9.45 6.05
N GLU A 60 -8.64 9.46 5.58
CA GLU A 60 -8.29 9.15 4.21
C GLU A 60 -8.60 7.69 3.86
N THR A 61 -8.35 6.75 4.77
CA THR A 61 -8.69 5.33 4.58
C THR A 61 -10.21 5.15 4.50
N LEU A 62 -10.98 5.82 5.37
CA LEU A 62 -12.46 5.78 5.33
C LEU A 62 -12.99 6.36 4.01
N ASP A 63 -12.40 7.44 3.53
CA ASP A 63 -12.81 8.07 2.27
C ASP A 63 -12.48 7.17 1.05
N MET A 64 -11.33 6.46 1.08
CA MET A 64 -11.00 5.46 0.05
C MET A 64 -11.99 4.29 0.05
N MET A 65 -12.39 3.80 1.24
CA MET A 65 -13.42 2.77 1.35
C MET A 65 -14.76 3.26 0.79
N ARG A 66 -15.13 4.52 1.06
CA ARG A 66 -16.36 5.12 0.53
C ARG A 66 -16.31 5.27 -0.99
N LEU A 67 -15.19 5.74 -1.54
CA LEU A 67 -15.00 5.84 -2.99
C LEU A 67 -15.11 4.49 -3.70
N ARG A 68 -14.66 3.42 -3.07
CA ARG A 68 -14.65 2.08 -3.65
C ARG A 68 -15.97 1.33 -3.47
N TYR A 69 -16.58 1.42 -2.31
CA TYR A 69 -17.72 0.57 -1.91
C TYR A 69 -19.03 1.35 -1.71
N GLY A 70 -19.02 2.68 -1.89
CA GLY A 70 -20.17 3.54 -1.62
C GLY A 70 -20.34 3.88 -0.14
N GLU A 71 -21.37 4.68 0.16
CA GLU A 71 -21.58 5.24 1.51
C GLU A 71 -21.86 4.18 2.60
N ASN A 72 -22.44 3.03 2.21
CA ASN A 72 -22.90 2.00 3.14
C ASN A 72 -21.89 0.87 3.32
N PHE A 73 -20.59 1.13 3.20
CA PHE A 73 -19.56 0.09 3.29
C PHE A 73 -19.41 -0.50 4.72
N ALA A 74 -19.90 0.18 5.75
CA ALA A 74 -19.92 -0.25 7.14
C ALA A 74 -21.18 0.24 7.86
N GLY A 75 -21.56 -0.41 8.98
CA GLY A 75 -22.69 0.04 9.80
C GLY A 75 -22.43 1.42 10.44
N THR A 76 -21.23 1.64 10.98
CA THR A 76 -20.77 2.94 11.48
C THR A 76 -19.29 3.14 11.17
N THR A 77 -18.86 4.39 11.06
CA THR A 77 -17.46 4.76 10.83
C THR A 77 -16.98 5.78 11.85
N GLN A 78 -15.74 5.67 12.25
CA GLN A 78 -15.08 6.65 13.11
C GLN A 78 -13.68 6.94 12.56
N ALA A 79 -13.38 8.21 12.32
CA ALA A 79 -12.03 8.65 11.99
C ALA A 79 -11.18 8.78 13.25
N ILE A 80 -9.88 8.49 13.12
CA ILE A 80 -8.87 8.73 14.15
C ILE A 80 -7.66 9.42 13.49
N ALA A 81 -7.14 10.46 14.14
CA ALA A 81 -5.93 11.12 13.66
C ALA A 81 -4.67 10.34 14.09
N TYR A 82 -3.57 10.55 13.35
CA TYR A 82 -2.29 9.99 13.75
C TYR A 82 -1.86 10.51 15.13
N GLY A 83 -1.38 9.61 15.97
CA GLY A 83 -0.96 9.90 17.35
C GLY A 83 -2.08 9.93 18.38
N ASP A 84 -3.35 10.06 17.95
CA ASP A 84 -4.48 9.99 18.87
C ASP A 84 -4.60 8.61 19.51
N ARG A 85 -5.04 8.60 20.77
CA ARG A 85 -5.21 7.39 21.56
C ARG A 85 -6.67 7.14 21.88
N LEU A 86 -7.13 5.94 21.65
CA LEU A 86 -8.50 5.52 21.92
C LEU A 86 -8.53 4.28 22.81
N LYS A 87 -9.32 4.30 23.87
CA LYS A 87 -9.52 3.14 24.73
C LYS A 87 -10.60 2.24 24.13
N LEU A 88 -10.23 1.01 23.79
CA LEU A 88 -11.12 -0.04 23.31
C LEU A 88 -11.05 -1.26 24.24
N GLY A 89 -12.14 -1.57 24.96
CA GLY A 89 -12.14 -2.62 25.96
C GLY A 89 -11.06 -2.41 27.03
N LYS A 90 -10.12 -3.37 27.13
CA LYS A 90 -8.97 -3.30 28.07
C LYS A 90 -7.68 -2.85 27.38
N THR A 91 -7.74 -2.38 26.13
CA THR A 91 -6.59 -1.90 25.36
C THR A 91 -6.66 -0.38 25.13
N GLU A 92 -5.50 0.22 24.91
CA GLU A 92 -5.35 1.54 24.30
C GLU A 92 -4.81 1.34 22.88
N VAL A 93 -5.42 1.98 21.90
CA VAL A 93 -5.07 1.89 20.49
C VAL A 93 -4.66 3.25 19.96
N SER A 94 -3.61 3.30 19.16
CA SER A 94 -3.20 4.51 18.41
C SER A 94 -2.78 4.15 16.99
N PHE A 95 -2.97 5.10 16.09
CA PHE A 95 -2.63 4.98 14.67
C PHE A 95 -1.43 5.87 14.36
N HIS A 96 -0.47 5.34 13.59
CA HIS A 96 0.77 6.03 13.26
C HIS A 96 1.09 5.87 11.77
N PRO A 97 1.68 6.86 11.10
CA PRO A 97 1.94 6.79 9.67
C PRO A 97 2.73 5.53 9.26
N ALA A 98 2.29 4.85 8.22
CA ALA A 98 2.95 3.67 7.64
C ALA A 98 3.79 3.99 6.39
N GLY A 99 3.64 5.17 5.77
CA GLY A 99 4.43 5.58 4.60
C GLY A 99 4.07 4.89 3.29
N HIS A 100 3.03 4.07 3.27
CA HIS A 100 2.65 3.22 2.15
C HIS A 100 1.77 3.95 1.12
N VAL A 101 0.59 4.37 1.52
CA VAL A 101 -0.36 5.15 0.71
C VAL A 101 -0.98 6.27 1.56
N LEU A 102 -1.71 7.20 0.94
CA LEU A 102 -2.41 8.26 1.65
C LEU A 102 -3.38 7.68 2.69
N GLY A 103 -3.20 8.06 3.95
CA GLY A 103 -3.99 7.57 5.06
C GLY A 103 -3.51 6.24 5.67
N SER A 104 -2.47 5.59 5.12
CA SER A 104 -1.97 4.33 5.66
C SER A 104 -1.41 4.48 7.08
N ALA A 105 -1.73 3.53 7.94
CA ALA A 105 -1.36 3.55 9.35
C ALA A 105 -0.90 2.21 9.88
N GLN A 106 0.13 2.24 10.71
CA GLN A 106 0.43 1.19 11.66
C GLN A 106 -0.53 1.32 12.85
N ILE A 107 -0.95 0.21 13.43
CA ILE A 107 -1.84 0.18 14.60
C ILE A 107 -1.08 -0.34 15.81
N CYS A 108 -0.84 0.54 16.78
CA CYS A 108 -0.27 0.19 18.06
C CYS A 108 -1.38 -0.17 19.05
N VAL A 109 -1.30 -1.36 19.66
CA VAL A 109 -2.23 -1.83 20.68
C VAL A 109 -1.47 -2.05 21.98
N ALA A 110 -1.81 -1.29 23.01
CA ALA A 110 -1.16 -1.33 24.29
C ALA A 110 -2.10 -1.88 25.39
N ALA A 111 -1.59 -2.76 26.25
CA ALA A 111 -2.29 -3.23 27.43
C ALA A 111 -1.30 -3.64 28.54
N ASN A 112 -1.53 -3.20 29.77
CA ASN A 112 -0.73 -3.55 30.95
C ASN A 112 0.79 -3.41 30.74
N GLY A 113 1.24 -2.34 30.04
CA GLY A 113 2.64 -2.04 29.83
C GLY A 113 3.28 -2.75 28.62
N THR A 114 2.57 -3.66 27.95
CA THR A 114 3.01 -4.33 26.72
C THR A 114 2.41 -3.64 25.50
N ARG A 115 3.23 -3.44 24.45
CA ARG A 115 2.84 -2.84 23.17
C ARG A 115 3.04 -3.82 22.02
N VAL A 116 2.01 -4.03 21.22
CA VAL A 116 2.05 -4.79 19.98
C VAL A 116 1.72 -3.86 18.83
N VAL A 117 2.55 -3.82 17.80
CA VAL A 117 2.34 -2.99 16.62
C VAL A 117 2.05 -3.89 15.42
N ALA A 118 0.91 -3.66 14.76
CA ALA A 118 0.61 -4.20 13.46
C ALA A 118 0.95 -3.14 12.40
N SER A 119 1.96 -3.42 11.57
CA SER A 119 2.45 -2.44 10.58
C SER A 119 1.43 -2.13 9.49
N GLY A 120 0.54 -3.07 9.16
CA GLY A 120 -0.06 -3.09 7.83
C GLY A 120 1.03 -3.16 6.77
N ASP A 121 0.74 -2.70 5.58
CA ASP A 121 1.76 -2.48 4.56
C ASP A 121 2.47 -1.16 4.83
N TYR A 122 3.80 -1.14 4.66
CA TYR A 122 4.56 0.06 4.97
C TYR A 122 5.72 0.31 4.02
N LYS A 123 6.13 1.58 3.97
CA LYS A 123 7.34 2.02 3.28
C LYS A 123 8.18 2.89 4.18
N ASP A 124 9.40 2.44 4.43
CA ASP A 124 10.39 3.09 5.27
C ASP A 124 11.04 4.34 4.64
N VAL A 125 10.96 4.46 3.31
CA VAL A 125 11.48 5.61 2.55
C VAL A 125 10.35 6.60 2.27
N ALA A 126 10.58 7.87 2.56
CA ALA A 126 9.60 8.95 2.38
C ALA A 126 8.99 8.99 0.98
N ASP A 127 7.69 9.24 0.93
CA ASP A 127 6.89 9.41 -0.28
C ASP A 127 6.20 10.78 -0.24
N PRO A 128 6.27 11.58 -1.32
CA PRO A 128 5.64 12.90 -1.34
C PRO A 128 4.11 12.85 -1.32
N THR A 129 3.48 11.68 -1.47
CA THR A 129 2.03 11.51 -1.58
C THR A 129 1.35 11.05 -0.30
N CYS A 130 2.11 10.76 0.77
CA CYS A 130 1.58 10.35 2.07
C CYS A 130 2.50 10.79 3.21
N MET A 131 2.02 10.66 4.45
CA MET A 131 2.85 10.90 5.64
C MET A 131 3.98 9.86 5.70
N PRO A 132 5.23 10.28 6.01
CA PRO A 132 6.36 9.36 6.10
C PRO A 132 6.18 8.35 7.25
N PHE A 133 6.76 7.17 7.09
CA PHE A 133 6.77 6.11 8.09
C PHE A 133 7.29 6.61 9.45
N GLU A 134 6.57 6.28 10.52
CA GLU A 134 6.96 6.56 11.91
C GLU A 134 7.45 5.26 12.57
N LEU A 135 8.69 5.24 13.05
CA LEU A 135 9.22 4.10 13.79
C LEU A 135 8.65 4.06 15.22
N ILE A 136 8.00 2.94 15.57
CA ILE A 136 7.41 2.74 16.90
C ILE A 136 8.18 1.66 17.65
N GLN A 137 8.64 1.98 18.87
CA GLN A 137 9.22 1.00 19.79
C GLN A 137 8.12 0.12 20.38
N CYS A 138 8.27 -1.20 20.34
CA CYS A 138 7.26 -2.15 20.81
C CYS A 138 7.90 -3.45 21.34
N ASP A 139 7.08 -4.28 21.99
CA ASP A 139 7.49 -5.59 22.51
C ASP A 139 7.31 -6.70 21.48
N ALA A 140 6.26 -6.56 20.62
CA ALA A 140 6.04 -7.42 19.47
C ALA A 140 5.68 -6.58 18.23
N PHE A 141 6.30 -6.91 17.10
CA PHE A 141 6.07 -6.25 15.81
C PHE A 141 5.51 -7.24 14.79
N ILE A 142 4.33 -6.93 14.27
CA ILE A 142 3.68 -7.68 13.19
C ILE A 142 4.00 -6.96 11.90
N THR A 143 4.78 -7.58 11.03
CA THR A 143 5.32 -6.96 9.81
C THR A 143 4.89 -7.69 8.56
N GLU A 144 4.65 -6.94 7.48
CA GLU A 144 4.58 -7.49 6.13
C GLU A 144 5.92 -8.10 5.68
N ALA A 145 5.88 -8.92 4.62
CA ALA A 145 7.04 -9.46 3.94
C ALA A 145 6.81 -9.54 2.41
N THR A 146 6.10 -8.57 1.82
CA THR A 146 5.81 -8.51 0.37
C THR A 146 7.10 -8.66 -0.44
N PHE A 147 8.14 -7.94 -0.04
CA PHE A 147 9.48 -8.08 -0.61
C PHE A 147 10.46 -8.74 0.37
N GLY A 148 10.00 -9.74 1.12
CA GLY A 148 10.73 -10.48 2.15
C GLY A 148 11.84 -11.40 1.66
N LEU A 149 12.39 -11.19 0.46
CA LEU A 149 13.53 -11.94 -0.08
C LEU A 149 14.70 -10.99 -0.42
N PRO A 150 15.97 -11.39 -0.18
CA PRO A 150 17.16 -10.57 -0.45
C PRO A 150 17.33 -10.09 -1.89
N VAL A 151 16.65 -10.70 -2.86
CA VAL A 151 16.66 -10.29 -4.26
C VAL A 151 15.91 -8.98 -4.49
N PHE A 152 14.97 -8.65 -3.60
CA PHE A 152 14.16 -7.44 -3.68
C PHE A 152 14.83 -6.28 -2.93
N ARG A 153 15.93 -5.79 -3.49
CA ARG A 153 16.53 -4.51 -3.14
C ARG A 153 16.17 -3.52 -4.23
N HIS A 154 15.29 -2.59 -3.91
CA HIS A 154 14.82 -1.58 -4.85
C HIS A 154 15.88 -0.46 -4.93
N GLY A 155 16.19 -0.01 -6.10
CA GLY A 155 17.12 1.11 -6.29
C GLY A 155 16.42 2.46 -6.15
N ASP A 156 17.11 3.51 -6.61
CA ASP A 156 16.56 4.87 -6.66
C ASP A 156 15.39 4.95 -7.65
N PRO A 157 14.17 5.28 -7.21
CA PRO A 157 13.02 5.47 -8.08
C PRO A 157 13.20 6.62 -9.07
N GLY A 158 14.04 7.63 -8.76
CA GLY A 158 14.39 8.70 -9.67
C GLY A 158 15.14 8.20 -10.90
N ALA A 159 15.99 7.19 -10.77
CA ALA A 159 16.66 6.55 -11.90
C ALA A 159 15.66 5.82 -12.82
N GLU A 160 14.61 5.23 -12.27
CA GLU A 160 13.54 4.60 -13.04
C GLU A 160 12.70 5.64 -13.81
N ILE A 161 12.38 6.76 -13.18
CA ILE A 161 11.70 7.89 -13.85
C ILE A 161 12.61 8.49 -14.96
N ALA A 162 13.90 8.63 -14.71
CA ALA A 162 14.83 9.10 -15.74
C ALA A 162 14.85 8.20 -16.99
N LYS A 163 14.68 6.88 -16.84
CA LYS A 163 14.51 5.94 -17.97
C LYS A 163 13.23 6.24 -18.76
N LEU A 164 12.11 6.46 -18.07
CA LEU A 164 10.84 6.82 -18.71
C LEU A 164 10.97 8.14 -19.48
N LEU A 165 11.50 9.20 -18.86
CA LEU A 165 11.63 10.52 -19.49
C LEU A 165 12.61 10.49 -20.66
N ARG A 166 13.67 9.68 -20.58
CA ARG A 166 14.59 9.45 -21.73
C ARG A 166 13.86 8.78 -22.89
N SER A 167 12.99 7.78 -22.61
CA SER A 167 12.18 7.14 -23.65
C SER A 167 11.24 8.13 -24.32
N VAL A 168 10.57 8.99 -23.54
CA VAL A 168 9.71 10.07 -24.06
C VAL A 168 10.49 11.03 -24.97
N ALA A 169 11.72 11.38 -24.59
CA ALA A 169 12.57 12.27 -25.39
C ALA A 169 13.09 11.60 -26.69
N LEU A 170 13.37 10.30 -26.65
CA LEU A 170 13.87 9.53 -27.81
C LEU A 170 12.76 9.19 -28.81
N PHE A 171 11.53 9.03 -28.35
CA PHE A 171 10.37 8.64 -29.15
C PHE A 171 9.20 9.59 -28.96
N PRO A 172 9.34 10.87 -29.37
CA PRO A 172 8.33 11.90 -29.14
C PRO A 172 7.03 11.69 -29.93
N GLU A 173 7.05 10.80 -30.92
CA GLU A 173 5.88 10.42 -31.72
C GLU A 173 5.05 9.32 -31.05
N ARG A 174 5.62 8.59 -30.09
CA ARG A 174 4.97 7.46 -29.40
C ARG A 174 4.27 7.94 -28.12
N GLY A 175 3.14 7.35 -27.77
CA GLY A 175 2.53 7.52 -26.43
C GLY A 175 3.21 6.61 -25.41
N HIS A 176 3.37 7.06 -24.17
CA HIS A 176 4.00 6.26 -23.10
C HIS A 176 2.95 5.89 -22.05
N LEU A 177 2.60 4.61 -21.99
CA LEU A 177 1.59 4.07 -21.06
C LEU A 177 2.29 3.45 -19.85
N VAL A 178 2.03 4.00 -18.68
CA VAL A 178 2.59 3.49 -17.42
C VAL A 178 1.50 2.77 -16.65
N GLY A 179 1.58 1.45 -16.62
CA GLY A 179 0.75 0.61 -15.75
C GLY A 179 1.17 0.81 -14.29
N ALA A 180 0.20 1.13 -13.44
CA ALA A 180 0.39 1.28 -11.99
C ALA A 180 -0.92 0.98 -11.28
N TYR A 181 -0.88 0.53 -10.02
CA TYR A 181 -2.08 0.38 -9.22
C TYR A 181 -2.75 1.73 -8.96
N SER A 182 -4.08 1.75 -8.99
CA SER A 182 -4.86 2.99 -8.95
C SER A 182 -4.74 3.75 -7.63
N LEU A 183 -4.59 3.04 -6.50
CA LEU A 183 -4.39 3.64 -5.18
C LEU A 183 -2.90 3.59 -4.79
N GLY A 184 -2.31 4.74 -4.54
CA GLY A 184 -0.95 4.91 -4.04
C GLY A 184 0.11 4.91 -5.16
N LYS A 185 0.30 3.79 -5.87
CA LYS A 185 1.35 3.64 -6.88
C LYS A 185 1.26 4.66 -8.02
N ALA A 186 0.06 4.87 -8.57
CA ALA A 186 -0.14 5.83 -9.65
C ALA A 186 0.22 7.25 -9.22
N GLN A 187 -0.25 7.69 -8.05
CA GLN A 187 0.01 9.03 -7.52
C GLN A 187 1.50 9.22 -7.19
N ARG A 188 2.15 8.19 -6.61
CA ARG A 188 3.59 8.19 -6.39
C ARG A 188 4.38 8.35 -7.69
N VAL A 189 4.04 7.59 -8.73
CA VAL A 189 4.70 7.70 -10.05
C VAL A 189 4.51 9.10 -10.62
N ILE A 190 3.31 9.68 -10.56
CA ILE A 190 3.05 11.05 -11.01
C ILE A 190 3.93 12.05 -10.26
N ALA A 191 3.95 11.99 -8.92
CA ALA A 191 4.73 12.88 -8.09
C ALA A 191 6.25 12.77 -8.39
N LEU A 192 6.76 11.56 -8.60
CA LEU A 192 8.15 11.33 -9.00
C LEU A 192 8.46 11.91 -10.41
N ILE A 193 7.52 11.79 -11.35
CA ILE A 193 7.65 12.39 -12.70
C ILE A 193 7.71 13.92 -12.58
N ARG A 194 6.88 14.53 -11.71
CA ARG A 194 6.89 15.97 -11.43
C ARG A 194 8.21 16.41 -10.77
N ALA A 195 8.66 15.66 -9.76
CA ALA A 195 9.94 15.93 -9.10
C ALA A 195 11.14 15.86 -10.06
N ALA A 196 11.05 15.07 -11.13
CA ALA A 196 12.06 15.00 -12.19
C ALA A 196 11.95 16.14 -13.23
N GLY A 197 11.07 17.13 -13.03
CA GLY A 197 10.94 18.33 -13.87
C GLY A 197 10.04 18.16 -15.10
N TYR A 198 9.22 17.11 -15.18
CA TYR A 198 8.24 16.96 -16.27
C TYR A 198 7.00 17.83 -15.96
N ASP A 199 6.80 18.90 -16.70
CA ASP A 199 5.75 19.92 -16.51
C ASP A 199 4.57 19.79 -17.48
N ARG A 200 4.68 18.92 -18.51
CA ARG A 200 3.58 18.68 -19.47
C ARG A 200 2.42 17.95 -18.81
N PRO A 201 1.18 18.03 -19.39
CA PRO A 201 0.04 17.26 -18.90
C PRO A 201 0.36 15.76 -18.81
N ILE A 202 -0.08 15.12 -17.70
CA ILE A 202 -0.10 13.67 -17.54
C ILE A 202 -1.54 13.21 -17.71
N TYR A 203 -1.73 12.15 -18.48
CA TYR A 203 -3.05 11.65 -18.83
C TYR A 203 -3.45 10.48 -17.94
N LEU A 204 -4.73 10.38 -17.61
CA LEU A 204 -5.27 9.34 -16.75
C LEU A 204 -6.26 8.45 -17.49
N HIS A 205 -6.16 7.16 -17.27
CA HIS A 205 -7.24 6.22 -17.55
C HIS A 205 -8.44 6.52 -16.63
N GLY A 206 -9.67 6.35 -17.10
CA GLY A 206 -10.88 6.67 -16.35
C GLY A 206 -10.94 6.03 -14.95
N ALA A 207 -10.52 4.77 -14.81
CA ALA A 207 -10.49 4.07 -13.53
C ALA A 207 -9.56 4.68 -12.47
N MET A 208 -8.64 5.58 -12.85
CA MET A 208 -7.72 6.23 -11.91
C MET A 208 -8.18 7.62 -11.46
N GLU A 209 -9.19 8.20 -12.13
CA GLU A 209 -9.55 9.61 -11.95
C GLU A 209 -10.09 9.91 -10.55
N SER A 210 -11.00 9.09 -10.03
CA SER A 210 -11.65 9.35 -8.74
C SER A 210 -10.64 9.35 -7.57
N ILE A 211 -9.78 8.35 -7.51
CA ILE A 211 -8.74 8.23 -6.47
C ILE A 211 -7.71 9.34 -6.64
N THR A 212 -7.23 9.61 -7.85
CA THR A 212 -6.23 10.66 -8.09
C THR A 212 -6.78 12.06 -7.76
N ASN A 213 -8.04 12.34 -8.11
CA ASN A 213 -8.71 13.59 -7.73
C ASN A 213 -8.86 13.72 -6.21
N TYR A 214 -9.08 12.61 -5.49
CA TYR A 214 -9.09 12.64 -4.04
C TYR A 214 -7.72 13.06 -3.48
N TYR A 215 -6.60 12.50 -3.98
CA TYR A 215 -5.26 12.95 -3.58
C TYR A 215 -5.04 14.44 -3.79
N VAL A 216 -5.44 14.96 -4.96
CA VAL A 216 -5.38 16.41 -5.26
C VAL A 216 -6.23 17.21 -4.26
N SER A 217 -7.44 16.75 -3.93
CA SER A 217 -8.32 17.41 -2.96
C SER A 217 -7.73 17.45 -1.54
N ARG A 218 -6.82 16.51 -1.23
CA ARG A 218 -6.07 16.47 0.05
C ARG A 218 -4.78 17.29 0.00
N GLY A 219 -4.56 18.07 -1.06
CA GLY A 219 -3.43 18.99 -1.17
C GLY A 219 -2.14 18.37 -1.75
N ILE A 220 -2.21 17.15 -2.29
CA ILE A 220 -1.07 16.54 -2.98
C ILE A 220 -0.93 17.17 -4.36
N ASP A 221 0.18 17.84 -4.62
CA ASP A 221 0.45 18.45 -5.91
C ASP A 221 0.91 17.40 -6.94
N LEU A 222 0.03 17.10 -7.89
CA LEU A 222 0.28 16.19 -9.00
C LEU A 222 0.41 16.93 -10.35
N GLY A 223 0.37 18.26 -10.33
CA GLY A 223 0.43 19.11 -11.52
C GLY A 223 -0.78 18.96 -12.45
N GLU A 224 -0.62 19.29 -13.72
CA GLU A 224 -1.71 19.21 -14.69
C GLU A 224 -2.03 17.77 -15.08
N LEU A 225 -3.27 17.36 -14.81
CA LEU A 225 -3.82 16.03 -15.14
C LEU A 225 -4.97 16.18 -16.15
N ARG A 226 -5.05 15.25 -17.11
CA ARG A 226 -6.12 15.23 -18.12
C ARG A 226 -6.69 13.82 -18.28
N ALA A 227 -7.98 13.72 -18.53
CA ALA A 227 -8.62 12.44 -18.87
C ALA A 227 -8.29 12.05 -20.33
N VAL A 228 -7.84 10.81 -20.54
CA VAL A 228 -7.58 10.31 -21.91
C VAL A 228 -8.84 10.32 -22.74
N ARG A 229 -10.04 10.06 -22.14
CA ARG A 229 -11.31 10.02 -22.87
C ARG A 229 -11.64 11.33 -23.59
N ASP A 230 -11.22 12.48 -23.06
CA ASP A 230 -11.52 13.81 -23.56
C ASP A 230 -10.43 14.36 -24.49
N THR A 231 -9.42 13.53 -24.83
CA THR A 231 -8.21 13.95 -25.57
C THR A 231 -8.17 13.34 -26.96
N LYS A 232 -7.77 14.13 -27.95
CA LYS A 232 -7.60 13.66 -29.34
C LYS A 232 -6.33 12.83 -29.48
N LYS A 233 -6.36 11.81 -30.35
CA LYS A 233 -5.22 10.90 -30.56
C LYS A 233 -3.90 11.63 -30.88
N ALA A 234 -3.96 12.72 -31.66
CA ALA A 234 -2.77 13.49 -32.03
C ALA A 234 -2.08 14.15 -30.82
N GLU A 235 -2.84 14.51 -29.78
CA GLU A 235 -2.29 15.14 -28.56
C GLU A 235 -1.62 14.12 -27.63
N LEU A 236 -1.84 12.82 -27.87
CA LEU A 236 -1.28 11.73 -27.09
C LEU A 236 0.11 11.27 -27.61
N ALA A 237 0.61 11.89 -28.68
CA ALA A 237 1.99 11.68 -29.15
C ALA A 237 2.97 12.31 -28.14
N GLY A 238 3.98 11.54 -27.73
CA GLY A 238 4.95 11.93 -26.70
C GLY A 238 4.35 12.20 -25.31
N ALA A 239 3.08 11.82 -25.09
CA ALA A 239 2.41 11.99 -23.81
C ALA A 239 2.71 10.80 -22.87
N ILE A 240 2.68 11.08 -21.57
CA ILE A 240 2.68 10.05 -20.52
C ILE A 240 1.24 9.86 -20.04
N ALA A 241 0.78 8.62 -19.98
CA ALA A 241 -0.52 8.27 -19.43
C ALA A 241 -0.40 7.16 -18.39
N LEU A 242 -1.11 7.31 -17.26
CA LEU A 242 -1.23 6.28 -16.23
C LEU A 242 -2.49 5.44 -16.49
N CYS A 243 -2.37 4.13 -16.31
CA CYS A 243 -3.50 3.20 -16.43
C CYS A 243 -3.34 2.03 -15.45
N PRO A 244 -4.43 1.33 -15.10
CA PRO A 244 -4.34 0.04 -14.41
C PRO A 244 -3.45 -0.94 -15.18
N PRO A 245 -2.72 -1.84 -14.51
CA PRO A 245 -1.85 -2.82 -15.19
C PRO A 245 -2.57 -3.67 -16.23
N SER A 246 -3.82 -4.05 -15.97
CA SER A 246 -4.70 -4.79 -16.90
C SER A 246 -4.93 -4.03 -18.21
N SER A 247 -5.05 -2.71 -18.15
CA SER A 247 -5.31 -1.87 -19.33
C SER A 247 -4.16 -1.78 -20.32
N LEU A 248 -2.94 -2.18 -19.94
CA LEU A 248 -1.79 -2.19 -20.87
C LEU A 248 -1.97 -3.16 -22.06
N GLN A 249 -2.83 -4.17 -21.91
CA GLN A 249 -3.13 -5.16 -22.97
C GLN A 249 -4.52 -4.99 -23.56
N ASP A 250 -5.28 -3.98 -23.13
CA ASP A 250 -6.64 -3.73 -23.56
C ASP A 250 -6.70 -2.90 -24.88
N ARG A 251 -7.87 -2.93 -25.53
CA ARG A 251 -8.18 -2.08 -26.70
C ARG A 251 -8.02 -0.59 -26.44
N TRP A 252 -8.08 -0.16 -25.20
CA TRP A 252 -7.86 1.22 -24.78
C TRP A 252 -6.51 1.78 -25.25
N THR A 253 -5.44 0.95 -25.31
CA THR A 253 -4.11 1.35 -25.77
C THR A 253 -4.08 1.83 -27.20
N ARG A 254 -5.05 1.41 -28.05
CA ARG A 254 -5.17 1.84 -29.46
C ARG A 254 -5.48 3.33 -29.63
N ARG A 255 -5.85 4.02 -28.54
CA ARG A 255 -6.00 5.47 -28.52
C ARG A 255 -4.67 6.21 -28.69
N PHE A 256 -3.57 5.55 -28.34
CA PHE A 256 -2.22 6.12 -28.43
C PHE A 256 -1.55 5.76 -29.75
N PRO A 257 -0.71 6.66 -30.30
CA PRO A 257 0.12 6.31 -31.45
C PRO A 257 1.27 5.42 -30.98
N ASP A 258 1.41 4.24 -31.55
CA ASP A 258 2.49 3.26 -31.31
C ASP A 258 2.97 3.21 -29.84
N PRO A 259 2.11 2.82 -28.89
CA PRO A 259 2.36 3.06 -27.48
C PRO A 259 3.58 2.27 -26.95
N VAL A 260 4.45 2.96 -26.20
CA VAL A 260 5.45 2.32 -25.34
C VAL A 260 4.76 1.87 -24.07
N SER A 261 4.84 0.60 -23.73
CA SER A 261 4.32 0.06 -22.49
C SER A 261 5.38 0.08 -21.37
N ALA A 262 5.05 0.70 -20.26
CA ALA A 262 5.85 0.68 -19.03
C ALA A 262 5.03 0.08 -17.88
N PHE A 263 5.67 -0.54 -16.89
CA PHE A 263 5.01 -1.04 -15.70
C PHE A 263 5.80 -0.71 -14.45
N ALA A 264 5.15 0.02 -13.52
CA ALA A 264 5.74 0.43 -12.24
C ALA A 264 5.36 -0.56 -11.13
N SER A 265 6.32 -1.42 -10.75
CA SER A 265 6.13 -2.40 -9.68
C SER A 265 7.48 -2.82 -9.10
N GLY A 266 7.55 -3.07 -7.78
CA GLY A 266 8.73 -3.65 -7.13
C GLY A 266 9.11 -5.02 -7.70
N TRP A 267 8.13 -5.77 -8.21
CA TRP A 267 8.32 -7.07 -8.85
C TRP A 267 9.13 -6.99 -10.15
N MET A 268 9.24 -5.82 -10.78
CA MET A 268 10.05 -5.61 -11.99
C MET A 268 11.56 -5.77 -11.75
N ARG A 269 11.97 -5.87 -10.50
CA ARG A 269 13.34 -6.26 -10.11
C ARG A 269 13.72 -7.64 -10.64
N VAL A 270 12.77 -8.56 -10.76
CA VAL A 270 12.97 -9.92 -11.27
C VAL A 270 12.78 -9.94 -12.79
N ARG A 271 13.86 -10.07 -13.54
CA ARG A 271 13.86 -10.03 -15.03
C ARG A 271 12.89 -11.02 -15.67
N ALA A 272 12.67 -12.18 -15.06
CA ALA A 272 11.72 -13.17 -15.58
C ALA A 272 10.29 -12.63 -15.52
N ARG A 273 9.88 -11.99 -14.41
CA ARG A 273 8.56 -11.36 -14.27
C ARG A 273 8.40 -10.19 -15.25
N ALA A 274 9.41 -9.35 -15.43
CA ALA A 274 9.39 -8.25 -16.40
C ALA A 274 9.20 -8.76 -17.84
N ARG A 275 9.88 -9.86 -18.23
CA ARG A 275 9.70 -10.50 -19.53
C ARG A 275 8.30 -11.11 -19.70
N GLN A 276 7.79 -11.76 -18.66
CA GLN A 276 6.46 -12.37 -18.69
C GLN A 276 5.36 -11.32 -18.89
N ARG A 277 5.52 -10.12 -18.33
CA ARG A 277 4.59 -9.00 -18.54
C ARG A 277 4.64 -8.41 -19.94
N GLY A 278 5.70 -8.65 -20.71
CA GLY A 278 5.83 -8.19 -22.08
C GLY A 278 5.87 -6.67 -22.24
N VAL A 279 6.29 -5.94 -21.18
CA VAL A 279 6.41 -4.47 -21.23
C VAL A 279 7.79 -4.03 -21.73
N GLU A 280 7.83 -2.92 -22.48
CA GLU A 280 9.06 -2.36 -23.03
C GLU A 280 9.93 -1.70 -21.93
N LEU A 281 9.30 -1.07 -20.94
CA LEU A 281 9.97 -0.36 -19.86
C LEU A 281 9.52 -0.91 -18.48
N PRO A 282 10.16 -1.96 -17.97
CA PRO A 282 9.96 -2.38 -16.59
C PRO A 282 10.59 -1.34 -15.65
N MET A 283 9.80 -0.81 -14.71
CA MET A 283 10.21 0.22 -13.75
C MET A 283 10.14 -0.34 -12.33
N VAL A 284 11.27 -0.38 -11.62
CA VAL A 284 11.33 -0.86 -10.24
C VAL A 284 10.91 0.27 -9.30
N ILE A 285 9.61 0.45 -9.14
CA ILE A 285 9.03 1.44 -8.22
C ILE A 285 8.06 0.73 -7.30
N SER A 286 8.31 0.80 -5.99
CA SER A 286 7.51 0.15 -4.94
C SER A 286 7.03 1.16 -3.91
N ASP A 287 5.83 0.92 -3.37
CA ASP A 287 5.22 1.57 -2.21
C ASP A 287 5.37 0.74 -0.93
N HIS A 288 6.04 -0.42 -1.00
CA HIS A 288 6.40 -1.23 0.16
C HIS A 288 7.89 -1.11 0.48
N ALA A 289 8.25 -1.42 1.72
CA ALA A 289 9.64 -1.61 2.13
C ALA A 289 10.27 -2.76 1.34
N ASP A 290 11.52 -2.57 0.94
CA ASP A 290 12.31 -3.65 0.34
C ASP A 290 12.99 -4.51 1.42
N TRP A 291 13.76 -5.52 1.00
CA TRP A 291 14.43 -6.41 1.94
C TRP A 291 15.26 -5.66 3.00
N ASP A 292 16.04 -4.68 2.59
CA ASP A 292 16.91 -3.94 3.51
C ASP A 292 16.08 -3.03 4.44
N GLY A 293 15.00 -2.41 3.92
CA GLY A 293 14.04 -1.64 4.70
C GLY A 293 13.30 -2.49 5.72
N LEU A 294 12.80 -3.69 5.34
CA LEU A 294 12.17 -4.65 6.25
C LEU A 294 13.13 -5.02 7.40
N CYS A 295 14.37 -5.42 7.06
CA CYS A 295 15.37 -5.80 8.04
C CYS A 295 15.73 -4.64 8.99
N ALA A 296 15.92 -3.43 8.44
CA ALA A 296 16.26 -2.23 9.21
C ALA A 296 15.14 -1.84 10.17
N THR A 297 13.88 -1.85 9.67
CA THR A 297 12.69 -1.54 10.48
C THR A 297 12.55 -2.52 11.64
N VAL A 298 12.60 -3.83 11.38
CA VAL A 298 12.52 -4.86 12.42
C VAL A 298 13.58 -4.62 13.49
N ALA A 299 14.84 -4.41 13.09
CA ALA A 299 15.93 -4.15 14.04
C ALA A 299 15.71 -2.88 14.87
N ALA A 300 15.11 -1.85 14.28
CA ALA A 300 14.93 -0.56 14.92
C ALA A 300 13.71 -0.49 15.87
N THR A 301 12.71 -1.38 15.74
CA THR A 301 11.55 -1.42 16.65
C THR A 301 11.88 -1.80 18.08
N GLY A 302 13.02 -2.47 18.31
CA GLY A 302 13.39 -3.02 19.61
C GLY A 302 12.55 -4.21 20.08
N ALA A 303 11.65 -4.71 19.24
CA ALA A 303 10.76 -5.82 19.54
C ALA A 303 11.55 -7.11 19.72
N SER A 304 11.26 -7.87 20.78
CA SER A 304 11.80 -9.21 20.98
C SER A 304 11.05 -10.28 20.20
N GLN A 305 9.78 -10.02 19.88
CA GLN A 305 8.92 -10.90 19.10
C GLN A 305 8.59 -10.29 17.75
N ILE A 306 8.80 -11.06 16.67
CA ILE A 306 8.50 -10.64 15.28
C ILE A 306 7.53 -11.64 14.67
N TRP A 307 6.37 -11.16 14.29
CA TRP A 307 5.37 -11.97 13.63
C TRP A 307 5.26 -11.49 12.17
N VAL A 308 5.56 -12.38 11.24
CA VAL A 308 5.67 -12.04 9.83
C VAL A 308 4.39 -12.48 9.11
N THR A 309 3.88 -11.60 8.27
CA THR A 309 2.69 -11.85 7.44
C THR A 309 2.88 -11.26 6.05
N HIS A 310 2.03 -11.61 5.08
CA HIS A 310 2.08 -11.12 3.68
C HIS A 310 3.40 -11.38 2.95
N GLY A 311 3.39 -12.27 1.97
CA GLY A 311 4.50 -12.49 1.06
C GLY A 311 5.49 -13.58 1.48
N ALA A 312 6.79 -13.35 1.27
CA ALA A 312 7.83 -14.36 1.51
C ALA A 312 8.31 -14.37 2.97
N GLU A 313 7.46 -14.88 3.87
CA GLU A 313 7.66 -14.82 5.33
C GLU A 313 8.92 -15.56 5.80
N GLU A 314 9.23 -16.73 5.21
CA GLU A 314 10.27 -17.65 5.71
C GLU A 314 11.67 -17.02 5.75
N ALA A 315 12.05 -16.23 4.74
CA ALA A 315 13.36 -15.63 4.68
C ALA A 315 13.54 -14.54 5.75
N LEU A 316 12.51 -13.73 6.00
CA LEU A 316 12.54 -12.71 7.05
C LEU A 316 12.51 -13.34 8.45
N VAL A 317 11.71 -14.38 8.67
CA VAL A 317 11.70 -15.18 9.91
C VAL A 317 13.10 -15.75 10.17
N HIS A 318 13.73 -16.37 9.17
CA HIS A 318 15.08 -16.90 9.29
C HIS A 318 16.10 -15.80 9.64
N TRP A 319 16.03 -14.66 8.96
CA TRP A 319 16.90 -13.51 9.25
C TRP A 319 16.76 -13.00 10.69
N CYS A 320 15.54 -12.94 11.22
CA CYS A 320 15.25 -12.57 12.60
C CYS A 320 15.82 -13.59 13.60
N THR A 321 15.59 -14.87 13.35
CA THR A 321 16.07 -15.97 14.21
C THR A 321 17.59 -15.99 14.34
N LEU A 322 18.32 -15.73 13.24
CA LEU A 322 19.79 -15.63 13.27
C LEU A 322 20.29 -14.46 14.13
N ARG A 323 19.45 -13.51 14.48
CA ARG A 323 19.73 -12.35 15.35
C ARG A 323 19.21 -12.51 16.78
N GLY A 324 18.72 -13.71 17.12
CA GLY A 324 18.22 -14.02 18.45
C GLY A 324 16.82 -13.47 18.74
N LEU A 325 16.08 -13.01 17.72
CA LEU A 325 14.70 -12.58 17.87
C LEU A 325 13.76 -13.80 17.82
N GLU A 326 12.70 -13.78 18.61
CA GLU A 326 11.62 -14.76 18.54
C GLU A 326 10.72 -14.44 17.34
N ALA A 327 10.94 -15.13 16.22
CA ALA A 327 10.24 -14.85 14.97
C ALA A 327 9.40 -16.04 14.48
N ARG A 328 8.22 -15.75 13.94
CA ARG A 328 7.32 -16.77 13.37
C ARG A 328 6.44 -16.20 12.27
N PRO A 329 6.01 -17.04 11.30
CA PRO A 329 4.94 -16.66 10.38
C PRO A 329 3.61 -16.61 11.13
N LEU A 330 2.72 -15.71 10.71
CA LEU A 330 1.38 -15.61 11.30
C LEU A 330 0.36 -16.53 10.64
N ASN A 331 0.61 -17.01 9.41
CA ASN A 331 -0.31 -17.87 8.64
C ASN A 331 -1.76 -17.33 8.63
N ILE A 332 -1.92 -16.03 8.42
CA ILE A 332 -3.26 -15.42 8.29
C ILE A 332 -3.76 -15.72 6.88
N VAL A 333 -4.86 -16.47 6.78
CA VAL A 333 -5.48 -16.82 5.51
C VAL A 333 -6.26 -15.61 4.97
N GLY A 334 -6.10 -15.29 3.69
CA GLY A 334 -6.90 -14.28 2.99
C GLY A 334 -6.22 -12.93 2.75
N TYR A 335 -4.99 -12.77 3.19
CA TYR A 335 -4.07 -11.79 2.66
C TYR A 335 -3.35 -12.47 1.48
N GLY A 336 -3.83 -12.26 0.29
CA GLY A 336 -3.12 -12.65 -0.92
C GLY A 336 -2.10 -11.58 -1.27
N GLU A 337 -1.06 -11.95 -2.04
CA GLU A 337 -0.38 -10.96 -2.89
C GLU A 337 -1.50 -10.20 -3.62
N GLU A 338 -1.41 -8.87 -3.74
CA GLU A 338 -2.28 -8.13 -4.66
C GLU A 338 -2.28 -8.92 -5.96
N ASP A 339 -3.40 -9.62 -6.20
CA ASP A 339 -3.53 -10.45 -7.38
C ASP A 339 -3.57 -9.46 -8.54
N GLU A 340 -2.45 -9.37 -9.25
CA GLU A 340 -2.15 -8.37 -10.28
C GLU A 340 -3.20 -8.37 -11.41
N GLY A 341 -4.32 -9.05 -11.24
CA GLY A 341 -5.36 -9.20 -12.23
C GLY A 341 -6.81 -9.36 -11.74
N ALA A 342 -7.10 -9.54 -10.46
CA ALA A 342 -8.44 -9.95 -10.02
C ALA A 342 -9.33 -8.85 -9.40
N ALA A 343 -8.81 -7.69 -9.01
CA ALA A 343 -9.54 -6.70 -8.20
C ALA A 343 -10.26 -5.59 -9.00
N GLU A 344 -10.21 -5.52 -10.32
CA GLU A 344 -10.75 -4.41 -11.11
C GLU A 344 -11.94 -4.76 -12.04
N VAL A 345 -12.63 -5.89 -11.85
CA VAL A 345 -13.71 -6.33 -12.78
C VAL A 345 -15.12 -5.93 -12.33
N THR A 346 -15.34 -4.98 -11.44
CA THR A 346 -16.71 -4.67 -10.97
C THR A 346 -17.25 -3.26 -11.30
N GLU A 347 -16.62 -2.44 -12.12
CA GLU A 347 -17.15 -1.10 -12.46
C GLU A 347 -17.22 -0.76 -13.97
N ALA A 348 -17.39 -1.72 -14.85
CA ALA A 348 -17.45 -1.46 -16.29
C ALA A 348 -18.82 -1.75 -16.95
N GLU A 349 -19.93 -1.87 -16.20
CA GLU A 349 -21.28 -1.94 -16.76
C GLU A 349 -22.29 -1.16 -15.89
N ALA A 350 -22.34 0.16 -16.02
CA ALA A 350 -23.52 0.98 -15.74
C ALA A 350 -23.50 2.24 -16.63
#